data_69026a3e87e32b45f19fa8d6f407c3cd
#
_entry.id   69026a3e87e32b45f19fa8d6f407c3cd
#
_cell.length_a   1.000
_cell.length_b   1.000
_cell.length_c   1.000
_cell.angle_alpha   90.00
_cell.angle_beta   90.00
_cell.angle_gamma   90.00
#
_symmetry.space_group_name_H-M   'P 1'
#
loop_
_entity.id
_entity.type
_entity.pdbx_description
1 polymer ?
#
loop_
_entity_poly.entity_id
_entity_poly.type
_entity_poly.pdbx_seq_one_letter_code
_entity_poly.pdbx_strand_id
1 'polypeptide(L)'
;TNGKSSVAWIIRNILNQIEPTAYVGTISIEYNNVKLPPLVASPNIDEVHGILRDMVDAGIKNCAYEASSIAIDQGRLDAIDFDVAIFTNMTHDHLDYHGTMTNYFNAKKKLFDQLKEEVIAIVNVDDPSGMKIVQDTQAKVFTYGIDHEADYRVTDYHLLKDSTRFTLRVNDQDYRLESNLIARFNIYNLVAAIA
;
A
#
# COMPACT_ATOMS: atom_id res chain seq x y z
N THR A 1 7.44 -5.08 2.13
CA THR A 1 7.65 -6.49 1.75
C THR A 1 6.35 -7.27 1.91
N ASN A 2 5.82 -7.39 3.11
CA ASN A 2 4.57 -8.09 3.40
C ASN A 2 3.37 -7.14 3.44
N GLY A 3 2.16 -7.66 3.19
CA GLY A 3 0.91 -6.91 3.32
C GLY A 3 0.51 -6.06 2.10
N LYS A 4 1.36 -5.87 1.09
CA LYS A 4 1.04 -5.06 -0.10
C LYS A 4 -0.29 -5.46 -0.76
N SER A 5 -0.43 -6.75 -1.11
CA SER A 5 -1.65 -7.28 -1.74
C SER A 5 -2.87 -7.12 -0.82
N SER A 6 -2.70 -7.40 0.48
CA SER A 6 -3.78 -7.27 1.47
C SER A 6 -4.23 -5.82 1.61
N VAL A 7 -3.29 -4.87 1.74
CA VAL A 7 -3.60 -3.43 1.86
C VAL A 7 -4.30 -2.94 0.60
N ALA A 8 -3.73 -3.20 -0.58
CA ALA A 8 -4.35 -2.79 -1.85
C ALA A 8 -5.76 -3.39 -2.03
N TRP A 9 -5.96 -4.66 -1.63
CA TRP A 9 -7.26 -5.31 -1.68
C TRP A 9 -8.27 -4.70 -0.69
N ILE A 10 -7.84 -4.36 0.52
CA ILE A 10 -8.70 -3.71 1.53
C ILE A 10 -9.10 -2.32 1.03
N ILE A 11 -8.15 -1.51 0.53
CA ILE A 11 -8.41 -0.18 -0.04
C ILE A 11 -9.42 -0.28 -1.17
N ARG A 12 -9.19 -1.18 -2.12
CA ARG A 12 -10.13 -1.41 -3.23
C ARG A 12 -11.55 -1.71 -2.73
N ASN A 13 -11.68 -2.57 -1.73
CA ASN A 13 -13.00 -2.93 -1.21
C ASN A 13 -13.67 -1.80 -0.44
N ILE A 14 -12.92 -0.98 0.29
CA ILE A 14 -13.45 0.22 0.97
C ILE A 14 -13.92 1.24 -0.06
N LEU A 15 -13.06 1.65 -0.98
CA LEU A 15 -13.37 2.69 -1.96
C LEU A 15 -14.45 2.26 -2.94
N ASN A 16 -14.51 0.98 -3.30
CA ASN A 16 -15.55 0.45 -4.21
C ASN A 16 -16.97 0.47 -3.64
N GLN A 17 -17.14 0.80 -2.34
CA GLN A 17 -18.47 1.07 -1.76
C GLN A 17 -18.96 2.48 -2.14
N ILE A 18 -18.07 3.37 -2.56
CA ILE A 18 -18.35 4.77 -2.85
C ILE A 18 -18.27 5.00 -4.36
N GLU A 19 -17.17 4.57 -4.98
CA GLU A 19 -16.91 4.77 -6.41
C GLU A 19 -16.24 3.54 -7.04
N PRO A 20 -16.44 3.29 -8.35
CA PRO A 20 -15.81 2.17 -9.05
C PRO A 20 -14.29 2.19 -8.88
N THR A 21 -13.77 1.18 -8.22
CA THR A 21 -12.35 1.08 -7.84
C THR A 21 -11.74 -0.22 -8.34
N ALA A 22 -10.61 -0.11 -9.04
CA ALA A 22 -9.83 -1.24 -9.53
C ALA A 22 -8.82 -1.74 -8.50
N TYR A 23 -8.39 -2.98 -8.70
CA TYR A 23 -7.25 -3.59 -8.03
C TYR A 23 -6.24 -4.08 -9.07
N VAL A 24 -4.98 -3.75 -8.89
CA VAL A 24 -3.86 -4.28 -9.68
C VAL A 24 -2.84 -4.86 -8.71
N GLY A 25 -2.64 -6.16 -8.77
CA GLY A 25 -1.69 -6.82 -7.86
C GLY A 25 -1.23 -8.18 -8.35
N THR A 26 -0.46 -8.87 -7.51
CA THR A 26 0.15 -10.17 -7.81
C THR A 26 -0.84 -11.33 -7.84
N ILE A 27 -2.09 -11.13 -7.40
CA ILE A 27 -3.15 -12.16 -7.41
C ILE A 27 -3.97 -12.06 -8.69
N SER A 28 -4.35 -10.85 -9.08
CA SER A 28 -5.24 -10.57 -10.21
C SER A 28 -5.21 -9.09 -10.57
N ILE A 29 -5.85 -8.76 -11.68
CA ILE A 29 -6.29 -7.40 -12.01
C ILE A 29 -7.80 -7.45 -12.04
N GLU A 30 -8.46 -6.58 -11.27
CA GLU A 30 -9.90 -6.59 -11.14
C GLU A 30 -10.50 -5.19 -11.22
N TYR A 31 -11.47 -5.00 -12.08
CA TYR A 31 -12.28 -3.78 -12.17
C TYR A 31 -13.67 -4.11 -12.73
N ASN A 32 -14.73 -3.50 -12.20
CA ASN A 32 -16.11 -3.84 -12.49
C ASN A 32 -16.33 -5.37 -12.40
N ASN A 33 -16.78 -5.99 -13.49
CA ASN A 33 -16.97 -7.44 -13.62
C ASN A 33 -15.81 -8.12 -14.37
N VAL A 34 -14.72 -7.39 -14.65
CA VAL A 34 -13.54 -7.91 -15.35
C VAL A 34 -12.56 -8.45 -14.32
N LYS A 35 -12.12 -9.68 -14.55
CA LYS A 35 -11.02 -10.31 -13.80
C LYS A 35 -10.01 -10.86 -14.78
N LEU A 36 -8.81 -10.29 -14.76
CA LEU A 36 -7.68 -10.71 -15.56
C LEU A 36 -6.64 -11.41 -14.69
N PRO A 37 -5.79 -12.27 -15.26
CA PRO A 37 -4.65 -12.81 -14.56
C PRO A 37 -3.75 -11.65 -14.07
N PRO A 38 -2.93 -11.87 -13.02
CA PRO A 38 -1.98 -10.86 -12.58
C PRO A 38 -1.04 -10.51 -13.73
N LEU A 39 -0.58 -9.26 -13.75
CA LEU A 39 0.55 -8.91 -14.61
C LEU A 39 1.69 -9.87 -14.30
N VAL A 40 2.18 -10.58 -15.30
CA VAL A 40 3.36 -11.47 -15.13
C VAL A 40 4.47 -10.68 -14.45
N ALA A 41 5.35 -11.37 -13.74
CA ALA A 41 6.38 -10.78 -12.88
C ALA A 41 7.19 -9.64 -13.53
N SER A 42 6.99 -9.39 -14.81
CA SER A 42 7.65 -8.36 -15.59
C SER A 42 6.79 -7.79 -16.72
N PRO A 43 5.61 -7.17 -16.44
CA PRO A 43 4.91 -6.45 -17.50
C PRO A 43 5.81 -5.29 -17.95
N ASN A 44 5.81 -5.01 -19.25
CA ASN A 44 6.45 -3.81 -19.73
C ASN A 44 5.58 -2.58 -19.39
N ILE A 45 6.14 -1.38 -19.51
CA ILE A 45 5.45 -0.14 -19.17
C ILE A 45 4.18 0.04 -20.02
N ASP A 46 4.20 -0.38 -21.28
CA ASP A 46 3.08 -0.26 -22.21
C ASP A 46 1.88 -1.11 -21.78
N GLU A 47 2.12 -2.32 -21.24
CA GLU A 47 1.06 -3.18 -20.69
C GLU A 47 0.39 -2.57 -19.46
N VAL A 48 1.20 -1.98 -18.56
CA VAL A 48 0.67 -1.29 -17.38
C VAL A 48 -0.22 -0.12 -17.80
N HIS A 49 0.27 0.74 -18.69
CA HIS A 49 -0.48 1.89 -19.18
C HIS A 49 -1.71 1.50 -20.00
N GLY A 50 -1.62 0.43 -20.80
CA GLY A 50 -2.77 -0.12 -21.54
C GLY A 50 -3.90 -0.53 -20.61
N ILE A 51 -3.59 -1.28 -19.54
CA ILE A 51 -4.56 -1.70 -18.53
C ILE A 51 -5.17 -0.52 -17.79
N LEU A 52 -4.36 0.46 -17.38
CA LEU A 52 -4.86 1.68 -16.74
C LEU A 52 -5.78 2.46 -17.68
N ARG A 53 -5.48 2.50 -18.98
CA ARG A 53 -6.33 3.11 -20.00
C ARG A 53 -7.67 2.39 -20.12
N ASP A 54 -7.65 1.06 -20.20
CA ASP A 54 -8.88 0.25 -20.24
C ASP A 54 -9.77 0.50 -19.01
N MET A 55 -9.16 0.65 -17.82
CA MET A 55 -9.90 1.00 -16.60
C MET A 55 -10.56 2.37 -16.70
N VAL A 56 -9.86 3.39 -17.20
CA VAL A 56 -10.43 4.72 -17.43
C VAL A 56 -11.59 4.67 -18.40
N ASP A 57 -11.43 3.95 -19.51
CA ASP A 57 -12.49 3.80 -20.52
C ASP A 57 -13.70 3.01 -19.99
N ALA A 58 -13.47 2.11 -19.01
CA ALA A 58 -14.53 1.39 -18.27
C ALA A 58 -15.17 2.23 -17.15
N GLY A 59 -14.80 3.50 -16.97
CA GLY A 59 -15.35 4.42 -15.99
C GLY A 59 -14.82 4.25 -14.56
N ILE A 60 -13.70 3.55 -14.38
CA ILE A 60 -13.04 3.40 -13.08
C ILE A 60 -12.50 4.75 -12.62
N LYS A 61 -12.68 5.07 -11.34
CA LYS A 61 -12.27 6.33 -10.72
C LYS A 61 -11.01 6.20 -9.87
N ASN A 62 -10.84 5.04 -9.23
CA ASN A 62 -9.73 4.78 -8.32
C ASN A 62 -9.05 3.46 -8.68
N CYS A 63 -7.75 3.35 -8.42
CA CYS A 63 -6.99 2.13 -8.60
C CYS A 63 -6.07 1.88 -7.41
N ALA A 64 -6.28 0.79 -6.70
CA ALA A 64 -5.36 0.30 -5.69
C ALA A 64 -4.30 -0.60 -6.34
N TYR A 65 -3.06 -0.10 -6.41
CA TYR A 65 -1.96 -0.73 -7.14
C TYR A 65 -0.91 -1.32 -6.18
N GLU A 66 -0.58 -2.59 -6.32
CA GLU A 66 0.51 -3.24 -5.58
C GLU A 66 1.85 -2.98 -6.27
N ALA A 67 2.61 -1.99 -5.80
CA ALA A 67 3.94 -1.67 -6.32
C ALA A 67 5.01 -2.64 -5.79
N SER A 68 5.63 -3.42 -6.68
CA SER A 68 6.78 -4.25 -6.34
C SER A 68 8.08 -3.46 -6.48
N SER A 69 9.09 -3.80 -5.66
CA SER A 69 10.40 -3.15 -5.73
C SER A 69 11.09 -3.34 -7.09
N ILE A 70 10.85 -4.49 -7.73
CA ILE A 70 11.37 -4.79 -9.06
C ILE A 70 10.71 -3.88 -10.11
N ALA A 71 9.38 -3.69 -10.04
CA ALA A 71 8.68 -2.81 -10.96
C ALA A 71 9.13 -1.34 -10.81
N ILE A 72 9.34 -0.88 -9.56
CA ILE A 72 9.87 0.45 -9.27
C ILE A 72 11.30 0.58 -9.82
N ASP A 73 12.18 -0.38 -9.54
CA ASP A 73 13.59 -0.34 -9.95
C ASP A 73 13.76 -0.33 -11.47
N GLN A 74 12.89 -1.03 -12.17
CA GLN A 74 12.89 -1.12 -13.64
C GLN A 74 12.13 0.03 -14.33
N GLY A 75 11.64 1.03 -13.57
CA GLY A 75 10.95 2.19 -14.14
C GLY A 75 9.56 1.88 -14.72
N ARG A 76 8.96 0.71 -14.38
CA ARG A 76 7.66 0.32 -14.96
C ARG A 76 6.49 1.13 -14.43
N LEU A 77 6.69 1.81 -13.32
CA LEU A 77 5.72 2.70 -12.70
C LEU A 77 6.00 4.17 -13.00
N ASP A 78 7.04 4.45 -13.81
CA ASP A 78 7.35 5.80 -14.25
C ASP A 78 6.16 6.35 -15.07
N ALA A 79 5.91 7.63 -14.96
CA ALA A 79 4.77 8.31 -15.56
C ALA A 79 3.37 7.89 -15.02
N ILE A 80 3.29 7.14 -13.92
CA ILE A 80 2.07 7.01 -13.14
C ILE A 80 2.09 8.06 -12.04
N ASP A 81 1.15 8.99 -12.08
CA ASP A 81 0.94 9.93 -10.98
C ASP A 81 0.14 9.24 -9.87
N PHE A 82 0.76 9.00 -8.73
CA PHE A 82 0.10 8.44 -7.56
C PHE A 82 -0.44 9.58 -6.68
N ASP A 83 -1.66 9.45 -6.17
CA ASP A 83 -2.24 10.36 -5.18
C ASP A 83 -1.81 9.97 -3.76
N VAL A 84 -1.61 8.67 -3.53
CA VAL A 84 -1.19 8.11 -2.24
C VAL A 84 -0.17 7.00 -2.44
N ALA A 85 0.92 7.02 -1.67
CA ALA A 85 1.88 5.91 -1.59
C ALA A 85 1.97 5.38 -0.16
N ILE A 86 1.90 4.05 0.01
CA ILE A 86 1.89 3.40 1.32
C ILE A 86 3.11 2.50 1.50
N PHE A 87 3.88 2.72 2.56
CA PHE A 87 4.95 1.82 2.99
C PHE A 87 4.47 0.93 4.13
N THR A 88 4.44 -0.38 3.89
CA THR A 88 3.99 -1.36 4.88
C THR A 88 5.11 -1.83 5.80
N ASN A 89 6.17 -2.36 5.23
CA ASN A 89 7.34 -2.88 5.96
C ASN A 89 8.48 -3.26 5.01
N MET A 90 9.63 -3.55 5.61
CA MET A 90 10.79 -4.08 4.89
C MET A 90 11.42 -5.23 5.66
N THR A 91 11.33 -6.44 5.12
CA THR A 91 11.99 -7.65 5.61
C THR A 91 12.88 -8.24 4.54
N HIS A 92 13.69 -9.22 4.88
CA HIS A 92 14.57 -9.91 3.94
C HIS A 92 13.75 -10.61 2.83
N ASP A 93 13.89 -10.12 1.60
CA ASP A 93 13.18 -10.62 0.41
C ASP A 93 13.86 -10.13 -0.88
N HIS A 94 13.60 -10.77 -2.02
CA HIS A 94 14.08 -10.37 -3.35
C HIS A 94 15.58 -10.07 -3.47
N LEU A 95 16.44 -10.69 -2.65
CA LEU A 95 17.89 -10.49 -2.73
C LEU A 95 18.52 -11.22 -3.91
N ASP A 96 17.85 -12.20 -4.48
CA ASP A 96 18.17 -12.81 -5.77
C ASP A 96 18.21 -11.77 -6.90
N TYR A 97 17.34 -10.76 -6.85
CA TYR A 97 17.30 -9.65 -7.80
C TYR A 97 18.15 -8.46 -7.33
N HIS A 98 17.96 -7.96 -6.11
CA HIS A 98 18.60 -6.72 -5.64
C HIS A 98 20.03 -6.92 -5.13
N GLY A 99 20.47 -8.14 -4.85
CA GLY A 99 21.78 -8.50 -4.32
C GLY A 99 21.98 -8.14 -2.85
N THR A 100 21.56 -6.96 -2.40
CA THR A 100 21.72 -6.48 -1.02
C THR A 100 20.45 -5.83 -0.47
N MET A 101 20.32 -5.82 0.87
CA MET A 101 19.22 -5.10 1.54
C MET A 101 19.25 -3.60 1.26
N THR A 102 20.43 -3.02 1.08
CA THR A 102 20.59 -1.59 0.73
C THR A 102 20.03 -1.29 -0.66
N ASN A 103 20.35 -2.10 -1.67
CA ASN A 103 19.79 -1.93 -3.01
C ASN A 103 18.27 -2.13 -3.01
N TYR A 104 17.79 -3.12 -2.26
CA TYR A 104 16.36 -3.37 -2.11
C TYR A 104 15.63 -2.19 -1.45
N PHE A 105 16.21 -1.60 -0.41
CA PHE A 105 15.70 -0.39 0.23
C PHE A 105 15.67 0.78 -0.77
N ASN A 106 16.79 1.03 -1.45
CA ASN A 106 16.90 2.13 -2.42
C ASN A 106 15.90 1.98 -3.58
N ALA A 107 15.67 0.75 -4.06
CA ALA A 107 14.66 0.48 -5.07
C ALA A 107 13.25 0.89 -4.63
N LYS A 108 12.87 0.58 -3.37
CA LYS A 108 11.59 1.02 -2.83
C LYS A 108 11.54 2.53 -2.59
N LYS A 109 12.66 3.12 -2.12
CA LYS A 109 12.78 4.54 -1.81
C LYS A 109 12.56 5.42 -3.04
N LYS A 110 12.97 4.97 -4.24
CA LYS A 110 12.72 5.69 -5.50
C LYS A 110 11.27 6.14 -5.66
N LEU A 111 10.30 5.28 -5.30
CA LEU A 111 8.88 5.64 -5.38
C LEU A 111 8.55 6.86 -4.51
N PHE A 112 9.05 6.89 -3.28
CA PHE A 112 8.76 7.96 -2.32
C PHE A 112 9.53 9.25 -2.66
N ASP A 113 10.74 9.13 -3.20
CA ASP A 113 11.55 10.29 -3.61
C ASP A 113 10.99 11.03 -4.84
N GLN A 114 10.19 10.33 -5.66
CA GLN A 114 9.55 10.87 -6.87
C GLN A 114 8.17 11.49 -6.59
N LEU A 115 7.62 11.33 -5.37
CA LEU A 115 6.32 11.88 -5.03
C LEU A 115 6.35 13.40 -5.01
N LYS A 116 5.29 14.01 -5.55
CA LYS A 116 5.10 15.47 -5.59
C LYS A 116 4.56 15.98 -4.25
N GLU A 117 4.62 17.28 -4.03
CA GLU A 117 4.19 17.93 -2.79
C GLU A 117 2.70 17.72 -2.45
N GLU A 118 1.86 17.60 -3.48
CA GLU A 118 0.42 17.36 -3.32
C GLU A 118 0.06 15.92 -2.95
N VAL A 119 1.01 14.98 -3.07
CA VAL A 119 0.81 13.55 -2.81
C VAL A 119 0.90 13.24 -1.32
N ILE A 120 0.23 12.17 -0.90
CA ILE A 120 0.29 11.67 0.47
C ILE A 120 1.19 10.42 0.53
N ALA A 121 2.13 10.41 1.46
CA ALA A 121 2.93 9.24 1.82
C ALA A 121 2.50 8.72 3.20
N ILE A 122 2.05 7.47 3.28
CA ILE A 122 1.63 6.82 4.53
C ILE A 122 2.67 5.78 4.92
N VAL A 123 3.24 5.87 6.12
CA VAL A 123 4.36 5.02 6.51
C VAL A 123 4.18 4.35 7.86
N ASN A 124 4.59 3.09 7.94
CA ASN A 124 4.63 2.32 9.18
C ASN A 124 5.83 2.74 10.04
N VAL A 125 5.58 3.41 11.16
CA VAL A 125 6.66 3.85 12.08
C VAL A 125 7.23 2.73 12.93
N ASP A 126 6.53 1.60 13.03
CA ASP A 126 7.02 0.42 13.77
C ASP A 126 8.05 -0.38 12.94
N ASP A 127 8.16 -0.11 11.63
CA ASP A 127 9.23 -0.65 10.81
C ASP A 127 10.45 0.30 10.85
N PRO A 128 11.68 -0.20 11.14
CA PRO A 128 12.88 0.63 11.21
C PRO A 128 13.21 1.41 9.92
N SER A 129 12.64 0.99 8.80
CA SER A 129 12.78 1.65 7.49
C SER A 129 11.70 2.70 7.24
N GLY A 130 10.63 2.76 8.05
CA GLY A 130 9.47 3.59 7.80
C GLY A 130 9.80 5.08 7.64
N MET A 131 10.43 5.69 8.62
CA MET A 131 10.81 7.11 8.53
C MET A 131 11.97 7.35 7.56
N LYS A 132 12.83 6.36 7.35
CA LYS A 132 13.98 6.49 6.44
C LYS A 132 13.56 6.53 4.97
N ILE A 133 12.49 5.81 4.62
CA ILE A 133 12.05 5.70 3.22
C ILE A 133 11.45 7.01 2.69
N VAL A 134 10.97 7.86 3.59
CA VAL A 134 10.39 9.19 3.28
C VAL A 134 11.30 10.36 3.63
N GLN A 135 12.57 10.10 3.96
CA GLN A 135 13.50 11.14 4.40
C GLN A 135 13.69 12.27 3.38
N ASP A 136 13.67 11.93 2.09
CA ASP A 136 13.92 12.88 1.00
C ASP A 136 12.66 13.16 0.16
N THR A 137 11.48 12.68 0.60
CA THR A 137 10.22 12.92 -0.12
C THR A 137 9.76 14.37 0.01
N GLN A 138 9.08 14.87 -1.02
CA GLN A 138 8.37 16.14 -0.98
C GLN A 138 6.90 15.96 -0.58
N ALA A 139 6.41 14.73 -0.57
CA ALA A 139 5.02 14.41 -0.24
C ALA A 139 4.68 14.71 1.21
N LYS A 140 3.40 14.94 1.48
CA LYS A 140 2.89 15.07 2.85
C LYS A 140 2.90 13.70 3.53
N VAL A 141 3.68 13.58 4.60
CA VAL A 141 3.85 12.30 5.31
C VAL A 141 2.81 12.17 6.43
N PHE A 142 2.12 11.03 6.46
CA PHE A 142 1.36 10.53 7.59
C PHE A 142 1.92 9.21 8.08
N THR A 143 1.81 8.98 9.37
CA THR A 143 2.38 7.82 10.04
C THR A 143 1.29 6.91 10.59
N TYR A 144 1.56 5.60 10.60
CA TYR A 144 0.71 4.65 11.33
C TYR A 144 1.54 3.65 12.11
N GLY A 145 0.98 3.14 13.20
CA GLY A 145 1.67 2.16 14.05
C GLY A 145 0.81 1.64 15.19
N ILE A 146 1.36 0.63 15.88
CA ILE A 146 0.81 0.02 17.09
C ILE A 146 1.72 0.32 18.30
N ASP A 147 3.04 0.17 18.12
CA ASP A 147 4.03 0.21 19.21
C ASP A 147 4.58 1.62 19.46
N HIS A 148 4.58 2.48 18.43
CA HIS A 148 5.11 3.84 18.51
C HIS A 148 4.01 4.89 18.31
N GLU A 149 4.29 6.14 18.71
CA GLU A 149 3.41 7.26 18.41
C GLU A 149 3.30 7.47 16.90
N ALA A 150 2.08 7.72 16.43
CA ALA A 150 1.75 7.88 15.02
C ALA A 150 0.48 8.71 14.85
N ASP A 151 0.28 9.31 13.65
CA ASP A 151 -0.96 10.03 13.30
C ASP A 151 -2.18 9.10 13.33
N TYR A 152 -2.00 7.85 12.90
CA TYR A 152 -2.97 6.75 12.95
C TYR A 152 -2.45 5.68 13.91
N ARG A 153 -2.75 5.82 15.20
CA ARG A 153 -2.20 4.94 16.23
C ARG A 153 -3.23 3.95 16.75
N VAL A 154 -2.85 2.67 16.80
CA VAL A 154 -3.62 1.68 17.56
C VAL A 154 -3.24 1.75 19.03
N THR A 155 -4.20 2.13 19.88
CA THR A 155 -3.97 2.31 21.33
C THR A 155 -4.29 1.07 22.14
N ASP A 156 -5.15 0.20 21.63
CA ASP A 156 -5.54 -1.08 22.25
C ASP A 156 -6.01 -2.06 21.19
N TYR A 157 -5.78 -3.37 21.41
CA TYR A 157 -6.34 -4.41 20.52
C TYR A 157 -6.53 -5.76 21.23
N HIS A 158 -7.52 -6.52 20.76
CA HIS A 158 -7.83 -7.87 21.21
C HIS A 158 -7.94 -8.82 20.02
N LEU A 159 -7.10 -9.85 20.02
CA LEU A 159 -7.17 -10.94 19.03
C LEU A 159 -8.14 -12.00 19.55
N LEU A 160 -9.30 -12.12 18.93
CA LEU A 160 -10.30 -13.13 19.25
C LEU A 160 -10.16 -14.31 18.29
N LYS A 161 -10.94 -15.37 18.55
CA LYS A 161 -10.90 -16.58 17.72
C LYS A 161 -11.28 -16.32 16.26
N ASP A 162 -12.29 -15.49 16.04
CA ASP A 162 -12.91 -15.28 14.72
C ASP A 162 -12.93 -13.79 14.31
N SER A 163 -12.34 -12.90 15.12
CA SER A 163 -12.28 -11.47 14.83
C SER A 163 -11.10 -10.81 15.54
N THR A 164 -10.80 -9.60 15.13
CA THR A 164 -9.87 -8.69 15.79
C THR A 164 -10.59 -7.40 16.10
N ARG A 165 -10.56 -6.96 17.37
CA ARG A 165 -11.04 -5.65 17.81
C ARG A 165 -9.88 -4.78 18.15
N PHE A 166 -9.94 -3.52 17.74
CA PHE A 166 -8.89 -2.54 18.08
C PHE A 166 -9.45 -1.14 18.16
N THR A 167 -8.76 -0.29 18.92
CA THR A 167 -9.05 1.13 19.02
C THR A 167 -8.01 1.90 18.21
N LEU A 168 -8.45 2.60 17.19
CA LEU A 168 -7.63 3.49 16.36
C LEU A 168 -7.80 4.92 16.83
N ARG A 169 -6.72 5.59 17.19
CA ARG A 169 -6.67 7.02 17.52
C ARG A 169 -6.20 7.82 16.32
N VAL A 170 -6.99 8.85 15.96
CA VAL A 170 -6.68 9.81 14.90
C VAL A 170 -7.10 11.21 15.39
N ASN A 171 -6.20 12.18 15.37
CA ASN A 171 -6.47 13.57 15.83
C ASN A 171 -7.13 13.60 17.22
N ASP A 172 -6.59 12.85 18.19
CA ASP A 172 -7.08 12.72 19.56
C ASP A 172 -8.49 12.11 19.70
N GLN A 173 -9.06 11.57 18.62
CA GLN A 173 -10.33 10.88 18.63
C GLN A 173 -10.14 9.38 18.53
N ASP A 174 -10.82 8.61 19.40
CA ASP A 174 -10.76 7.14 19.44
C ASP A 174 -11.92 6.52 18.64
N TYR A 175 -11.56 5.64 17.70
CA TYR A 175 -12.49 4.85 16.89
C TYR A 175 -12.36 3.38 17.24
N ARG A 176 -13.45 2.75 17.68
CA ARG A 176 -13.49 1.29 17.95
C ARG A 176 -13.86 0.54 16.69
N LEU A 177 -12.98 -0.33 16.26
CA LEU A 177 -13.10 -1.08 15.01
C LEU A 177 -13.10 -2.59 15.28
N GLU A 178 -13.80 -3.33 14.44
CA GLU A 178 -13.80 -4.80 14.46
C GLU A 178 -13.65 -5.32 13.02
N SER A 179 -12.89 -6.39 12.87
CA SER A 179 -12.65 -7.05 11.58
C SER A 179 -12.59 -8.56 11.77
N ASN A 180 -13.05 -9.32 10.77
CA ASN A 180 -12.88 -10.77 10.72
C ASN A 180 -11.46 -11.20 10.30
N LEU A 181 -10.59 -10.25 9.97
CA LEU A 181 -9.16 -10.53 9.73
C LEU A 181 -8.47 -10.70 11.08
N ILE A 182 -8.01 -11.90 11.35
CA ILE A 182 -7.30 -12.27 12.58
C ILE A 182 -5.81 -12.05 12.47
N ALA A 183 -5.12 -11.97 13.60
CA ALA A 183 -3.68 -11.76 13.77
C ALA A 183 -3.22 -10.29 13.68
N ARG A 184 -2.17 -10.00 14.46
CA ARG A 184 -1.62 -8.65 14.65
C ARG A 184 -1.17 -7.97 13.35
N PHE A 185 -0.58 -8.72 12.41
CA PHE A 185 -0.14 -8.16 11.13
C PHE A 185 -1.32 -7.63 10.29
N ASN A 186 -2.54 -8.17 10.48
CA ASN A 186 -3.73 -7.65 9.80
C ASN A 186 -4.23 -6.35 10.40
N ILE A 187 -3.92 -6.05 11.66
CA ILE A 187 -4.18 -4.71 12.23
C ILE A 187 -3.35 -3.68 11.46
N TYR A 188 -2.04 -3.93 11.22
CA TYR A 188 -1.22 -3.05 10.39
C TYR A 188 -1.80 -2.88 8.99
N ASN A 189 -2.25 -3.97 8.34
CA ASN A 189 -2.84 -3.89 7.00
C ASN A 189 -4.14 -3.06 6.99
N LEU A 190 -4.99 -3.24 8.01
CA LEU A 190 -6.23 -2.47 8.15
C LEU A 190 -5.96 -0.99 8.39
N VAL A 191 -5.04 -0.67 9.32
CA VAL A 191 -4.71 0.72 9.63
C VAL A 191 -4.04 1.41 8.45
N ALA A 192 -3.13 0.73 7.74
CA ALA A 192 -2.52 1.25 6.51
C ALA A 192 -3.55 1.57 5.40
N ALA A 193 -4.67 0.81 5.37
CA ALA A 193 -5.72 1.03 4.38
C ALA A 193 -6.76 2.08 4.81
N ILE A 194 -6.85 2.39 6.11
CA ILE A 194 -7.75 3.39 6.68
C ILE A 194 -7.11 4.79 6.69
N ALA A 195 -5.79 4.83 6.90
CA ALA A 195 -5.01 6.05 6.93
C ALA A 195 -4.96 6.74 5.56
#